data_0d3b221b63c34187a20b766d13b06650
#
_entry.id   0d3b221b63c34187a20b766d13b06650
#
_cell.length_a   1.000
_cell.length_b   1.000
_cell.length_c   1.000
_cell.angle_alpha   90.00
_cell.angle_beta   90.00
_cell.angle_gamma   90.00
#
_symmetry.space_group_name_H-M   'P 1'
#
loop_
_entity.id
_entity.type
_entity.pdbx_description
1 polymer ?
#
loop_
_entity_poly.entity_id
_entity_poly.type
_entity_poly.pdbx_seq_one_letter_code
_entity_poly.pdbx_strand_id
1 'polypeptide(L)'
;AGLMEVFGVWNENIDALWDEERNTLQVGEASYETKDLCALIHPQGAQVLGTYGQDFYKGEAALTVNQYGKGQAYYIASFAEDSFYLDFYQKLAGELALTRALPQLPPEGVEACLRESGDTQYLFLQNFTGEKQAISLPEGYVDLEGNPAAEANLDLYDSQVFLRKKA
;
A
#
# COMPACT_ATOMS: atom_id res chain seq x y z
N ALA A 1 23.13 -5.65 8.91
CA ALA A 1 23.44 -6.98 9.05
C ALA A 1 22.40 -7.89 8.45
N GLY A 2 21.90 -8.86 8.50
CA GLY A 2 21.07 -9.93 8.01
C GLY A 2 20.07 -9.67 6.83
N LEU A 3 19.88 -8.44 6.39
CA LEU A 3 18.88 -8.14 5.34
C LEU A 3 19.48 -7.90 3.94
N MET A 4 20.79 -7.87 3.81
CA MET A 4 21.45 -7.65 2.52
C MET A 4 21.08 -8.73 1.50
N GLU A 5 21.05 -10.00 1.92
CA GLU A 5 20.68 -11.12 1.05
C GLU A 5 19.20 -11.05 0.67
N VAL A 6 18.33 -10.62 1.57
CA VAL A 6 16.88 -10.50 1.34
C VAL A 6 16.60 -9.43 0.30
N PHE A 7 17.14 -8.23 0.50
CA PHE A 7 16.90 -7.10 -0.41
C PHE A 7 17.87 -7.04 -1.60
N GLY A 8 18.98 -7.80 -1.54
CA GLY A 8 19.99 -7.80 -2.60
C GLY A 8 20.63 -6.42 -2.79
N VAL A 9 20.75 -5.63 -1.73
CA VAL A 9 21.36 -4.29 -1.75
C VAL A 9 22.30 -4.08 -0.56
N TRP A 10 23.30 -3.25 -0.76
CA TRP A 10 24.16 -2.69 0.30
C TRP A 10 23.87 -1.19 0.42
N ASN A 11 23.60 -0.73 1.62
CA ASN A 11 23.40 0.68 1.92
C ASN A 11 24.73 1.29 2.36
N GLU A 12 25.25 2.23 1.58
CA GLU A 12 26.49 2.93 1.85
C GLU A 12 26.29 4.07 2.85
N ASN A 13 25.29 4.90 2.57
CA ASN A 13 25.06 6.13 3.34
C ASN A 13 23.59 6.54 3.25
N ILE A 14 23.21 7.49 4.08
CA ILE A 14 21.90 8.14 4.03
C ILE A 14 22.15 9.64 3.95
N ASP A 15 21.68 10.25 2.88
CA ASP A 15 21.63 11.69 2.71
C ASP A 15 20.35 12.23 3.34
N ALA A 16 20.48 13.10 4.34
CA ALA A 16 19.35 13.74 4.99
C ALA A 16 19.06 15.07 4.29
N LEU A 17 17.89 15.17 3.70
CA LEU A 17 17.43 16.38 3.02
C LEU A 17 16.90 17.40 4.06
N TRP A 18 17.26 18.67 3.89
CA TRP A 18 16.68 19.76 4.68
C TRP A 18 15.22 19.99 4.32
N ASP A 19 14.45 20.65 5.18
CA ASP A 19 13.00 20.82 5.04
C ASP A 19 12.54 21.36 3.68
N GLU A 20 13.38 22.15 3.00
CA GLU A 20 13.09 22.73 1.69
C GLU A 20 13.73 21.97 0.51
N GLU A 21 14.59 20.99 0.80
CA GLU A 21 15.26 20.20 -0.22
C GLU A 21 14.37 19.05 -0.70
N ARG A 22 14.45 18.78 -1.98
CA ARG A 22 13.71 17.70 -2.64
C ARG A 22 14.63 16.99 -3.62
N ASN A 23 14.38 15.69 -3.78
CA ASN A 23 14.89 14.91 -4.89
C ASN A 23 13.69 14.30 -5.64
N THR A 24 13.94 13.48 -6.62
CA THR A 24 12.91 12.75 -7.35
C THR A 24 13.25 11.28 -7.46
N LEU A 25 12.23 10.44 -7.37
CA LEU A 25 12.26 9.02 -7.69
C LEU A 25 11.71 8.83 -9.11
N GLN A 26 12.54 8.40 -10.03
CA GLN A 26 12.20 8.13 -11.42
C GLN A 26 11.86 6.64 -11.58
N VAL A 27 10.62 6.31 -11.98
CA VAL A 27 10.17 4.93 -12.21
C VAL A 27 9.56 4.82 -13.60
N GLY A 28 10.32 4.29 -14.56
CA GLY A 28 9.92 4.33 -15.97
C GLY A 28 9.77 5.77 -16.46
N GLU A 29 8.58 6.13 -16.94
CA GLU A 29 8.25 7.50 -17.37
C GLU A 29 7.72 8.39 -16.23
N ALA A 30 7.38 7.81 -15.09
CA ALA A 30 6.85 8.53 -13.93
C ALA A 30 7.97 9.12 -13.07
N SER A 31 7.70 10.27 -12.47
CA SER A 31 8.60 10.98 -11.54
C SER A 31 7.82 11.40 -10.31
N TYR A 32 8.33 11.04 -9.14
CA TYR A 32 7.72 11.32 -7.85
C TYR A 32 8.67 12.14 -6.98
N GLU A 33 8.14 13.10 -6.23
CA GLU A 33 8.93 13.87 -5.29
C GLU A 33 9.37 13.00 -4.10
N THR A 34 10.61 13.21 -3.64
CA THR A 34 11.13 12.59 -2.42
C THR A 34 11.66 13.65 -1.46
N LYS A 35 11.54 13.39 -0.16
CA LYS A 35 11.91 14.29 0.92
C LYS A 35 12.54 13.55 2.08
N ASP A 36 12.96 14.27 3.09
CA ASP A 36 13.50 13.84 4.38
C ASP A 36 14.81 13.07 4.27
N LEU A 37 14.85 11.97 3.52
CA LEU A 37 16.08 11.20 3.33
C LEU A 37 16.13 10.47 1.99
N CYS A 38 17.35 10.30 1.49
CA CYS A 38 17.69 9.48 0.34
C CYS A 38 18.85 8.53 0.73
N ALA A 39 18.59 7.22 0.74
CA ALA A 39 19.62 6.24 1.01
C ALA A 39 20.42 5.92 -0.26
N LEU A 40 21.73 5.97 -0.18
CA LEU A 40 22.64 5.60 -1.27
C LEU A 40 22.84 4.08 -1.21
N ILE A 41 22.20 3.38 -2.13
CA ILE A 41 22.19 1.91 -2.15
C ILE A 41 22.90 1.39 -3.41
N HIS A 42 23.62 0.28 -3.22
CA HIS A 42 24.31 -0.43 -4.31
C HIS A 42 23.69 -1.81 -4.48
N PRO A 43 23.06 -2.10 -5.64
CA PRO A 43 22.51 -3.42 -5.92
C PRO A 43 23.59 -4.54 -5.85
N GLN A 44 23.29 -5.58 -5.09
CA GLN A 44 24.08 -6.80 -4.95
C GLN A 44 23.27 -7.99 -5.47
N GLY A 45 22.79 -7.87 -6.71
CA GLY A 45 21.91 -8.84 -7.36
C GLY A 45 20.46 -8.38 -7.50
N ALA A 46 20.00 -7.37 -6.79
CA ALA A 46 18.68 -6.79 -6.98
C ALA A 46 18.56 -6.09 -8.33
N GLN A 47 17.41 -6.18 -8.95
CA GLN A 47 17.04 -5.40 -10.13
C GLN A 47 16.64 -4.00 -9.73
N VAL A 48 17.18 -3.00 -10.43
CA VAL A 48 16.79 -1.60 -10.26
C VAL A 48 15.48 -1.33 -11.02
N LEU A 49 14.49 -0.81 -10.32
CA LEU A 49 13.19 -0.41 -10.87
C LEU A 49 13.03 1.11 -10.96
N GLY A 50 13.77 1.86 -10.13
CA GLY A 50 13.75 3.32 -10.13
C GLY A 50 15.07 3.89 -9.65
N THR A 51 15.35 5.14 -10.06
CA THR A 51 16.59 5.85 -9.77
C THR A 51 16.32 7.25 -9.25
N TYR A 52 17.30 7.85 -8.58
CA TYR A 52 17.25 9.27 -8.22
C TYR A 52 17.38 10.17 -9.46
N GLY A 53 16.61 11.26 -9.49
CA GLY A 53 16.58 12.19 -10.60
C GLY A 53 17.48 13.42 -10.44
N GLN A 54 17.96 13.71 -9.22
CA GLN A 54 18.72 14.93 -8.91
C GLN A 54 19.91 14.61 -7.97
N ASP A 55 20.69 15.66 -7.69
CA ASP A 55 21.84 15.65 -6.83
C ASP A 55 23.05 14.85 -7.38
N PHE A 56 24.12 14.73 -6.55
CA PHE A 56 25.36 14.05 -6.93
C PHE A 56 25.17 12.54 -7.16
N TYR A 57 24.09 11.97 -6.61
CA TYR A 57 23.69 10.56 -6.79
C TYR A 57 22.58 10.39 -7.85
N LYS A 58 22.38 11.36 -8.72
CA LYS A 58 21.46 11.23 -9.86
C LYS A 58 21.77 10.01 -10.70
N GLY A 59 20.76 9.18 -10.96
CA GLY A 59 20.89 7.94 -11.69
C GLY A 59 21.22 6.71 -10.83
N GLU A 60 21.60 6.91 -9.58
CA GLU A 60 21.78 5.79 -8.63
C GLU A 60 20.45 5.15 -8.25
N ALA A 61 20.51 3.89 -7.81
CA ALA A 61 19.33 3.12 -7.48
C ALA A 61 18.55 3.73 -6.29
N ALA A 62 17.23 3.86 -6.46
CA ALA A 62 16.32 4.39 -5.45
C ALA A 62 15.12 3.47 -5.16
N LEU A 63 14.79 2.57 -6.10
CA LEU A 63 13.81 1.52 -5.93
C LEU A 63 14.36 0.24 -6.54
N THR A 64 14.38 -0.85 -5.78
CA THR A 64 14.86 -2.15 -6.25
C THR A 64 13.91 -3.28 -5.89
N VAL A 65 14.01 -4.39 -6.62
CA VAL A 65 13.37 -5.66 -6.29
C VAL A 65 14.40 -6.79 -6.32
N ASN A 66 14.35 -7.66 -5.34
CA ASN A 66 15.19 -8.86 -5.27
C ASN A 66 14.33 -10.12 -5.16
N GLN A 67 14.70 -11.16 -5.91
CA GLN A 67 14.09 -12.47 -5.73
C GLN A 67 14.73 -13.16 -4.53
N TYR A 68 13.94 -13.45 -3.51
CA TYR A 68 14.41 -14.15 -2.32
C TYR A 68 13.50 -15.32 -1.98
N GLY A 69 14.05 -16.53 -2.04
CA GLY A 69 13.28 -17.75 -1.87
C GLY A 69 12.15 -17.86 -2.90
N LYS A 70 10.91 -17.94 -2.43
CA LYS A 70 9.70 -18.01 -3.29
C LYS A 70 9.02 -16.65 -3.48
N GLY A 71 9.55 -15.59 -2.89
CA GLY A 71 8.96 -14.25 -2.89
C GLY A 71 9.90 -13.20 -3.45
N GLN A 72 9.40 -11.97 -3.48
CA GLN A 72 10.14 -10.80 -3.88
C GLN A 72 10.26 -9.82 -2.71
N ALA A 73 11.41 -9.19 -2.59
CA ALA A 73 11.68 -8.14 -1.61
C ALA A 73 11.94 -6.82 -2.33
N TYR A 74 11.09 -5.84 -2.07
CA TYR A 74 11.25 -4.49 -2.60
C TYR A 74 11.96 -3.61 -1.58
N TYR A 75 12.86 -2.76 -2.06
CA TYR A 75 13.54 -1.75 -1.23
C TYR A 75 13.31 -0.38 -1.83
N ILE A 76 12.63 0.49 -1.07
CA ILE A 76 12.39 1.89 -1.39
C ILE A 76 13.41 2.69 -0.58
N ALA A 77 14.33 3.38 -1.26
CA ALA A 77 15.49 4.00 -0.65
C ALA A 77 15.27 5.47 -0.22
N SER A 78 14.03 5.97 -0.31
CA SER A 78 13.67 7.34 0.06
C SER A 78 12.24 7.43 0.57
N PHE A 79 11.89 8.55 1.20
CA PHE A 79 10.50 8.89 1.44
C PHE A 79 9.93 9.60 0.22
N ALA A 80 9.09 8.89 -0.53
CA ALA A 80 8.41 9.44 -1.70
C ALA A 80 7.04 10.04 -1.30
N GLU A 81 6.48 10.85 -2.18
CA GLU A 81 5.12 11.38 -2.03
C GLU A 81 4.05 10.28 -2.09
N ASP A 82 2.86 10.56 -1.55
CA ASP A 82 1.78 9.57 -1.42
C ASP A 82 1.32 8.98 -2.76
N SER A 83 1.39 9.74 -3.84
CA SER A 83 1.07 9.29 -5.19
C SER A 83 1.93 8.09 -5.63
N PHE A 84 3.23 8.09 -5.27
CA PHE A 84 4.10 6.95 -5.53
C PHE A 84 3.62 5.68 -4.83
N TYR A 85 3.28 5.78 -3.54
CA TYR A 85 2.83 4.60 -2.78
C TYR A 85 1.50 4.08 -3.31
N LEU A 86 0.59 4.98 -3.70
CA LEU A 86 -0.68 4.60 -4.31
C LEU A 86 -0.47 3.80 -5.60
N ASP A 87 0.32 4.32 -6.53
CA ASP A 87 0.63 3.68 -7.81
C ASP A 87 1.37 2.36 -7.61
N PHE A 88 2.38 2.35 -6.73
CA PHE A 88 3.19 1.17 -6.43
C PHE A 88 2.33 0.03 -5.84
N TYR A 89 1.52 0.32 -4.82
CA TYR A 89 0.69 -0.70 -4.20
C TYR A 89 -0.50 -1.13 -5.05
N GLN A 90 -1.07 -0.24 -5.87
CA GLN A 90 -2.10 -0.63 -6.84
C GLN A 90 -1.55 -1.62 -7.87
N LYS A 91 -0.38 -1.34 -8.42
CA LYS A 91 0.32 -2.24 -9.34
C LYS A 91 0.61 -3.58 -8.67
N LEU A 92 1.21 -3.57 -7.50
CA LEU A 92 1.58 -4.79 -6.76
C LEU A 92 0.35 -5.62 -6.39
N ALA A 93 -0.74 -5.00 -5.95
CA ALA A 93 -2.00 -5.68 -5.65
C ALA A 93 -2.61 -6.34 -6.90
N GLY A 94 -2.50 -5.68 -8.06
CA GLY A 94 -2.91 -6.24 -9.35
C GLY A 94 -2.07 -7.45 -9.77
N GLU A 95 -0.74 -7.35 -9.67
CA GLU A 95 0.19 -8.43 -10.00
C GLU A 95 -0.01 -9.67 -9.10
N LEU A 96 -0.32 -9.44 -7.83
CA LEU A 96 -0.59 -10.51 -6.85
C LEU A 96 -2.05 -11.01 -6.88
N ALA A 97 -2.90 -10.44 -7.73
CA ALA A 97 -4.34 -10.72 -7.82
C ALA A 97 -5.04 -10.62 -6.44
N LEU A 98 -4.64 -9.64 -5.63
CA LEU A 98 -5.25 -9.43 -4.32
C LEU A 98 -6.69 -8.95 -4.46
N THR A 99 -7.59 -9.59 -3.73
CA THR A 99 -9.01 -9.19 -3.69
C THR A 99 -9.24 -8.10 -2.65
N ARG A 100 -10.07 -7.11 -3.01
CA ARG A 100 -10.51 -6.07 -2.07
C ARG A 100 -11.68 -6.56 -1.22
N ALA A 101 -11.84 -5.96 -0.05
CA ALA A 101 -12.97 -6.23 0.83
C ALA A 101 -14.31 -5.83 0.19
N LEU A 102 -14.30 -4.75 -0.58
CA LEU A 102 -15.44 -4.25 -1.36
C LEU A 102 -15.06 -4.12 -2.85
N PRO A 103 -16.01 -4.28 -3.79
CA PRO A 103 -15.76 -4.08 -5.22
C PRO A 103 -15.32 -2.65 -5.56
N GLN A 104 -15.82 -1.67 -4.82
CA GLN A 104 -15.48 -0.25 -4.95
C GLN A 104 -14.66 0.21 -3.74
N LEU A 105 -13.79 1.20 -3.94
CA LEU A 105 -13.11 1.85 -2.84
C LEU A 105 -14.14 2.57 -1.96
N PRO A 106 -14.08 2.39 -0.64
CA PRO A 106 -14.89 3.20 0.26
C PRO A 106 -14.45 4.67 0.19
N PRO A 107 -15.29 5.60 0.67
CA PRO A 107 -14.92 7.00 0.83
C PRO A 107 -13.65 7.17 1.67
N GLU A 108 -12.95 8.29 1.48
CA GLU A 108 -11.79 8.65 2.29
C GLU A 108 -12.14 8.65 3.79
N GLY A 109 -11.24 8.07 4.59
CA GLY A 109 -11.44 7.89 6.03
C GLY A 109 -12.39 6.74 6.42
N VAL A 110 -12.86 5.94 5.47
CA VAL A 110 -13.56 4.68 5.74
C VAL A 110 -12.67 3.50 5.38
N GLU A 111 -12.49 2.60 6.32
CA GLU A 111 -11.78 1.34 6.10
C GLU A 111 -12.73 0.15 5.97
N ALA A 112 -12.40 -0.76 5.05
CA ALA A 112 -13.11 -2.02 4.84
C ALA A 112 -12.13 -3.18 4.95
N CYS A 113 -12.42 -4.14 5.83
CA CYS A 113 -11.58 -5.30 6.05
C CYS A 113 -12.39 -6.60 6.03
N LEU A 114 -11.91 -7.62 5.31
CA LEU A 114 -12.49 -8.96 5.33
C LEU A 114 -11.74 -9.88 6.29
N ARG A 115 -12.49 -10.70 7.01
CA ARG A 115 -12.00 -11.86 7.76
C ARG A 115 -12.84 -13.07 7.39
N GLU A 116 -12.26 -14.25 7.53
CA GLU A 116 -12.92 -15.51 7.21
C GLU A 116 -12.78 -16.50 8.36
N SER A 117 -13.88 -17.19 8.64
CA SER A 117 -13.90 -18.31 9.59
C SER A 117 -14.84 -19.39 9.08
N GLY A 118 -14.31 -20.57 8.79
CA GLY A 118 -15.07 -21.64 8.17
C GLY A 118 -15.65 -21.21 6.81
N ASP A 119 -16.97 -21.31 6.68
CA ASP A 119 -17.76 -20.95 5.51
C ASP A 119 -18.29 -19.50 5.53
N THR A 120 -17.89 -18.71 6.52
CA THR A 120 -18.43 -17.36 6.72
C THR A 120 -17.36 -16.31 6.49
N GLN A 121 -17.70 -15.29 5.72
CA GLN A 121 -16.96 -14.04 5.59
C GLN A 121 -17.55 -12.98 6.50
N TYR A 122 -16.69 -12.22 7.13
CA TYR A 122 -17.01 -11.08 7.99
C TYR A 122 -16.42 -9.83 7.36
N LEU A 123 -17.28 -8.89 6.99
CA LEU A 123 -16.90 -7.57 6.51
C LEU A 123 -16.97 -6.59 7.66
N PHE A 124 -15.83 -6.03 8.03
CA PHE A 124 -15.72 -4.95 8.99
C PHE A 124 -15.63 -3.63 8.24
N LEU A 125 -16.49 -2.68 8.59
CA LEU A 125 -16.46 -1.31 8.09
C LEU A 125 -16.22 -0.38 9.27
N GLN A 126 -15.28 0.55 9.12
CA GLN A 126 -14.90 1.51 10.15
C GLN A 126 -14.85 2.90 9.55
N ASN A 127 -15.59 3.82 10.15
CA ASN A 127 -15.61 5.23 9.77
C ASN A 127 -14.73 6.02 10.73
N PHE A 128 -13.61 6.55 10.25
CA PHE A 128 -12.68 7.39 11.01
C PHE A 128 -12.95 8.89 10.82
N THR A 129 -14.08 9.26 10.21
CA THR A 129 -14.43 10.64 9.97
C THR A 129 -15.49 11.15 10.94
N GLY A 130 -15.55 12.47 11.11
CA GLY A 130 -16.61 13.15 11.85
C GLY A 130 -17.91 13.31 11.07
N GLU A 131 -18.12 12.58 9.97
CA GLU A 131 -19.30 12.65 9.10
C GLU A 131 -19.93 11.27 8.92
N LYS A 132 -21.25 11.25 8.64
CA LYS A 132 -21.95 10.00 8.31
C LYS A 132 -21.54 9.52 6.93
N GLN A 133 -21.37 8.20 6.81
CA GLN A 133 -20.97 7.54 5.58
C GLN A 133 -21.97 6.44 5.21
N ALA A 134 -22.39 6.41 3.93
CA ALA A 134 -23.22 5.35 3.37
C ALA A 134 -22.41 4.50 2.41
N ILE A 135 -22.35 3.19 2.64
CA ILE A 135 -21.54 2.24 1.88
C ILE A 135 -22.46 1.17 1.28
N SER A 136 -22.51 1.09 -0.04
CA SER A 136 -23.22 0.01 -0.72
C SER A 136 -22.54 -1.33 -0.49
N LEU A 137 -23.30 -2.33 -0.10
CA LEU A 137 -22.82 -3.67 0.15
C LEU A 137 -23.15 -4.60 -1.04
N PRO A 138 -22.23 -5.52 -1.39
CA PRO A 138 -22.56 -6.59 -2.33
C PRO A 138 -23.72 -7.46 -1.81
N GLU A 139 -24.41 -8.13 -2.73
CA GLU A 139 -25.49 -9.05 -2.36
C GLU A 139 -25.02 -10.18 -1.42
N GLY A 140 -25.94 -10.62 -0.58
CA GLY A 140 -25.75 -11.75 0.33
C GLY A 140 -25.18 -11.40 1.69
N TYR A 141 -24.88 -10.13 1.97
CA TYR A 141 -24.53 -9.70 3.32
C TYR A 141 -25.77 -9.56 4.21
N VAL A 142 -25.60 -9.90 5.47
CA VAL A 142 -26.57 -9.70 6.56
C VAL A 142 -25.89 -8.96 7.71
N ASP A 143 -26.67 -8.27 8.52
CA ASP A 143 -26.19 -7.70 9.80
C ASP A 143 -25.96 -8.79 10.86
N LEU A 144 -25.57 -8.39 12.07
CA LEU A 144 -25.33 -9.33 13.19
C LEU A 144 -26.60 -10.02 13.69
N GLU A 145 -27.77 -9.44 13.43
CA GLU A 145 -29.11 -9.98 13.74
C GLU A 145 -29.63 -10.93 12.66
N GLY A 146 -28.94 -10.99 11.49
CA GLY A 146 -29.30 -11.85 10.37
C GLY A 146 -30.25 -11.19 9.36
N ASN A 147 -30.49 -9.89 9.45
CA ASN A 147 -31.30 -9.15 8.47
C ASN A 147 -30.48 -8.86 7.21
N PRO A 148 -31.07 -8.98 5.98
CA PRO A 148 -30.40 -8.63 4.75
C PRO A 148 -29.93 -7.16 4.76
N ALA A 149 -28.67 -6.92 4.36
CA ALA A 149 -28.07 -5.61 4.31
C ALA A 149 -27.54 -5.31 2.90
N ALA A 150 -28.16 -4.34 2.22
CA ALA A 150 -27.71 -3.83 0.93
C ALA A 150 -26.84 -2.57 1.08
N GLU A 151 -26.87 -1.94 2.23
CA GLU A 151 -26.14 -0.72 2.56
C GLU A 151 -25.75 -0.70 4.05
N ALA A 152 -24.59 -0.17 4.34
CA ALA A 152 -24.15 0.17 5.68
C ALA A 152 -24.23 1.68 5.87
N ASN A 153 -24.91 2.12 6.94
CA ASN A 153 -25.02 3.52 7.32
C ASN A 153 -24.18 3.74 8.59
N LEU A 154 -22.96 4.19 8.41
CA LEU A 154 -22.00 4.44 9.50
C LEU A 154 -22.20 5.84 10.06
N ASP A 155 -22.44 5.96 11.35
CA ASP A 155 -22.37 7.22 12.06
C ASP A 155 -20.92 7.71 12.20
N LEU A 156 -20.73 8.88 12.80
CA LEU A 156 -19.42 9.45 13.09
C LEU A 156 -18.61 8.48 13.97
N TYR A 157 -17.39 8.15 13.54
CA TYR A 157 -16.50 7.25 14.29
C TYR A 157 -17.11 5.89 14.65
N ASP A 158 -18.04 5.41 13.79
CA ASP A 158 -18.78 4.17 13.96
C ASP A 158 -18.05 2.99 13.31
N SER A 159 -18.39 1.78 13.76
CA SER A 159 -17.96 0.55 13.14
C SER A 159 -19.10 -0.47 13.08
N GLN A 160 -19.25 -1.11 11.93
CA GLN A 160 -20.26 -2.13 11.70
C GLN A 160 -19.64 -3.42 11.15
N VAL A 161 -20.29 -4.55 11.41
CA VAL A 161 -19.86 -5.86 10.94
C VAL A 161 -21.01 -6.53 10.21
N PHE A 162 -20.72 -7.04 9.02
CA PHE A 162 -21.66 -7.78 8.20
C PHE A 162 -21.14 -9.17 7.90
N LEU A 163 -22.03 -10.13 7.74
CA LEU A 163 -21.71 -11.53 7.50
C LEU A 163 -22.23 -11.98 6.14
N ARG A 164 -21.47 -12.84 5.47
CA ARG A 164 -21.91 -13.52 4.25
C ARG A 164 -21.39 -14.95 4.24
N LYS A 165 -22.23 -15.91 3.81
CA LYS A 165 -21.77 -17.26 3.50
C LYS A 165 -20.94 -17.26 2.22
N LYS A 166 -19.85 -18.02 2.22
CA LYS A 166 -19.10 -18.31 1.00
C LYS A 166 -19.95 -19.14 0.05
N ALA A 167 -19.86 -18.84 -1.24
CA ALA A 167 -20.48 -19.64 -2.28
C ALA A 167 -19.73 -20.97 -2.49
#